data_44580648c0dc5af55fad9753f8d91f5a
#
_entry.id   44580648c0dc5af55fad9753f8d91f5a
#
_cell.length_a   1.000
_cell.length_b   1.000
_cell.length_c   1.000
_cell.angle_alpha   90.00
_cell.angle_beta   90.00
_cell.angle_gamma   90.00
#
_symmetry.space_group_name_H-M   'P 1'
#
loop_
_entity.id
_entity.type
_entity.pdbx_description
1 polymer ?
#
loop_
_entity_poly.entity_id
_entity_poly.type
_entity_poly.pdbx_seq_one_letter_code
_entity_poly.pdbx_strand_id
1 'polypeptide(L)'
;MKLKDSKIIVIGGGGIGCGVAYSLCMAGYNDLLLMEKNSDIASETTSQGAGLVGQLRDDIDRVSLAKWSVDVFDHLEAKAKIKPEWNQVGSLRVALTEEKASEFEELRRIAINAGVNTEWISSEKAKELWPYFDFSSTNGVLWCGTDGYLSPSKLAQSYSDETKKMGGEIATGTLVEDIFSLNGKVTGVKTNLGTISCDILINAAGAHAWHIANMAGLDLPIFPIRHEYLVSSDIENINPNIPTMRIPEASLYLRAKNNGLLLGG
;
A
#
# COMPACT_ATOMS: atom_id res chain seq x y z
N MET A 1 0.55 -28.87 9.72
CA MET A 1 1.98 -28.43 9.76
C MET A 1 2.28 -28.02 11.19
N LYS A 2 3.37 -28.49 11.82
CA LYS A 2 3.73 -28.04 13.17
C LYS A 2 4.50 -26.73 13.00
N LEU A 3 3.95 -25.63 13.49
CA LEU A 3 4.64 -24.34 13.48
C LEU A 3 5.84 -24.38 14.43
N LYS A 4 6.90 -23.63 14.10
CA LYS A 4 8.11 -23.53 14.91
C LYS A 4 8.11 -22.21 15.68
N ASP A 5 8.81 -22.21 16.81
CA ASP A 5 9.16 -20.97 17.49
C ASP A 5 9.96 -20.07 16.57
N SER A 6 9.72 -18.78 16.63
CA SER A 6 10.38 -17.76 15.78
C SER A 6 10.66 -16.53 16.62
N LYS A 7 11.79 -15.87 16.40
CA LYS A 7 12.12 -14.63 17.12
C LYS A 7 11.12 -13.53 16.86
N ILE A 8 10.68 -13.41 15.60
CA ILE A 8 9.75 -12.37 15.17
C ILE A 8 8.49 -13.00 14.62
N ILE A 9 7.33 -12.61 15.16
CA ILE A 9 6.03 -12.96 14.60
C ILE A 9 5.38 -11.70 14.03
N VAL A 10 4.86 -11.80 12.80
CA VAL A 10 4.03 -10.78 12.15
C VAL A 10 2.61 -11.31 12.04
N ILE A 11 1.63 -10.62 12.63
CA ILE A 11 0.20 -11.00 12.56
C ILE A 11 -0.48 -10.19 11.46
N GLY A 12 -0.98 -10.87 10.43
CA GLY A 12 -1.73 -10.34 9.31
C GLY A 12 -0.98 -10.42 7.98
N GLY A 13 -1.53 -11.18 7.04
CA GLY A 13 -0.99 -11.42 5.70
C GLY A 13 -1.49 -10.41 4.65
N GLY A 14 -1.87 -9.20 5.06
CA GLY A 14 -2.19 -8.09 4.15
C GLY A 14 -0.95 -7.43 3.56
N GLY A 15 -1.14 -6.38 2.75
CA GLY A 15 -0.05 -5.65 2.11
C GLY A 15 0.99 -5.12 3.11
N ILE A 16 0.55 -4.62 4.27
CA ILE A 16 1.44 -4.11 5.32
C ILE A 16 2.24 -5.25 5.97
N GLY A 17 1.58 -6.33 6.40
CA GLY A 17 2.28 -7.43 7.06
C GLY A 17 3.27 -8.13 6.14
N CYS A 18 2.89 -8.37 4.87
CA CYS A 18 3.81 -8.94 3.88
C CYS A 18 4.99 -7.99 3.58
N GLY A 19 4.74 -6.67 3.50
CA GLY A 19 5.79 -5.67 3.30
C GLY A 19 6.76 -5.58 4.48
N VAL A 20 6.25 -5.65 5.72
CA VAL A 20 7.06 -5.70 6.95
C VAL A 20 7.93 -6.96 6.97
N ALA A 21 7.35 -8.14 6.70
CA ALA A 21 8.08 -9.40 6.65
C ALA A 21 9.19 -9.36 5.59
N TYR A 22 8.88 -8.88 4.39
CA TYR A 22 9.85 -8.68 3.32
C TYR A 22 11.00 -7.76 3.75
N SER A 23 10.68 -6.59 4.31
CA SER A 23 11.68 -5.60 4.72
C SER A 23 12.57 -6.10 5.84
N LEU A 24 12.04 -6.86 6.80
CA LEU A 24 12.81 -7.49 7.87
C LEU A 24 13.77 -8.54 7.30
N CYS A 25 13.31 -9.40 6.40
CA CYS A 25 14.17 -10.38 5.75
C CYS A 25 15.27 -9.72 4.90
N MET A 26 14.95 -8.64 4.17
CA MET A 26 15.94 -7.82 3.47
C MET A 26 17.01 -7.23 4.40
N ALA A 27 16.63 -6.91 5.64
CA ALA A 27 17.55 -6.44 6.68
C ALA A 27 18.30 -7.58 7.41
N GLY A 28 18.10 -8.85 7.00
CA GLY A 28 18.77 -10.02 7.56
C GLY A 28 18.07 -10.68 8.75
N TYR A 29 16.85 -10.25 9.10
CA TYR A 29 16.03 -10.87 10.17
C TYR A 29 15.15 -11.99 9.61
N ASN A 30 15.74 -13.17 9.37
CA ASN A 30 15.06 -14.29 8.68
C ASN A 30 14.39 -15.28 9.62
N ASP A 31 14.67 -15.22 10.94
CA ASP A 31 13.94 -15.97 11.96
C ASP A 31 12.60 -15.29 12.25
N LEU A 32 11.72 -15.37 11.24
CA LEU A 32 10.47 -14.64 11.15
C LEU A 32 9.35 -15.57 10.67
N LEU A 33 8.19 -15.48 11.33
CA LEU A 33 6.95 -16.15 10.94
C LEU A 33 5.84 -15.11 10.77
N LEU A 34 5.29 -15.00 9.55
CA LEU A 34 4.06 -14.27 9.29
C LEU A 34 2.87 -15.21 9.40
N MET A 35 1.87 -14.83 10.16
CA MET A 35 0.62 -15.58 10.35
C MET A 35 -0.55 -14.83 9.70
N GLU A 36 -1.35 -15.56 8.92
CA GLU A 36 -2.60 -15.07 8.33
C GLU A 36 -3.74 -16.03 8.70
N LYS A 37 -4.85 -15.48 9.22
CA LYS A 37 -6.02 -16.27 9.65
C LYS A 37 -6.74 -16.94 8.49
N ASN A 38 -6.80 -16.30 7.34
CA ASN A 38 -7.46 -16.84 6.15
C ASN A 38 -6.57 -17.85 5.42
N SER A 39 -7.14 -18.63 4.52
CA SER A 39 -6.41 -19.59 3.66
C SER A 39 -5.41 -18.91 2.74
N ASP A 40 -5.62 -17.64 2.43
CA ASP A 40 -4.83 -16.88 1.47
C ASP A 40 -4.43 -15.51 2.02
N ILE A 41 -3.21 -15.07 1.70
CA ILE A 41 -2.78 -13.70 1.98
C ILE A 41 -3.55 -12.69 1.13
N ALA A 42 -3.58 -11.45 1.57
CA ALA A 42 -4.22 -10.32 0.86
C ALA A 42 -5.72 -10.51 0.57
N SER A 43 -6.41 -11.36 1.31
CA SER A 43 -7.80 -11.77 1.01
C SER A 43 -8.87 -10.79 1.51
N GLU A 44 -8.51 -9.81 2.36
CA GLU A 44 -9.45 -8.81 2.89
C GLU A 44 -9.19 -7.41 2.29
N THR A 45 -8.97 -6.39 3.10
CA THR A 45 -8.80 -4.97 2.69
C THR A 45 -7.81 -4.79 1.56
N THR A 46 -6.72 -5.55 1.55
CA THR A 46 -5.68 -5.46 0.50
C THR A 46 -6.22 -5.79 -0.88
N SER A 47 -7.05 -6.83 -1.02
CA SER A 47 -7.65 -7.21 -2.32
C SER A 47 -8.64 -6.18 -2.84
N GLN A 48 -9.18 -5.35 -1.96
CA GLN A 48 -10.17 -4.31 -2.26
C GLN A 48 -9.53 -2.94 -2.50
N GLY A 49 -8.21 -2.81 -2.37
CA GLY A 49 -7.51 -1.56 -2.56
C GLY A 49 -7.50 -1.09 -4.02
N ALA A 50 -7.66 0.22 -4.23
CA ALA A 50 -7.60 0.82 -5.55
C ALA A 50 -6.21 0.73 -6.22
N GLY A 51 -5.16 0.55 -5.44
CA GLY A 51 -3.79 0.34 -5.91
C GLY A 51 -3.07 1.59 -6.43
N LEU A 52 -3.59 2.79 -6.17
CA LEU A 52 -2.91 4.01 -6.56
C LEU A 52 -1.64 4.21 -5.72
N VAL A 53 -0.57 4.57 -6.40
CA VAL A 53 0.73 4.89 -5.80
C VAL A 53 1.06 6.34 -6.12
N GLY A 54 1.28 7.13 -5.07
CA GLY A 54 1.64 8.53 -5.22
C GLY A 54 2.69 8.92 -4.18
N GLN A 55 3.67 9.73 -4.57
CA GLN A 55 4.82 10.09 -3.74
C GLN A 55 4.67 11.45 -3.04
N LEU A 56 3.78 12.32 -3.52
CA LEU A 56 3.60 13.65 -2.94
C LEU A 56 2.92 13.55 -1.56
N ARG A 57 3.60 14.06 -0.53
CA ARG A 57 3.14 14.12 0.85
C ARG A 57 3.53 15.47 1.47
N ASP A 58 2.89 15.79 2.57
CA ASP A 58 3.05 16.99 3.37
C ASP A 58 4.27 16.98 4.32
N ASP A 59 5.05 15.90 4.26
CA ASP A 59 6.20 15.66 5.13
C ASP A 59 7.31 14.95 4.36
N ILE A 60 8.57 15.37 4.57
CA ILE A 60 9.72 14.87 3.83
C ILE A 60 10.03 13.40 4.10
N ASP A 61 9.81 12.93 5.32
CA ASP A 61 10.04 11.52 5.69
C ASP A 61 9.01 10.63 5.01
N ARG A 62 7.75 11.09 4.92
CA ARG A 62 6.68 10.41 4.18
C ARG A 62 6.94 10.38 2.67
N VAL A 63 7.49 11.45 2.10
CA VAL A 63 7.90 11.46 0.68
C VAL A 63 9.04 10.48 0.46
N SER A 64 10.04 10.47 1.34
CA SER A 64 11.19 9.57 1.27
C SER A 64 10.77 8.10 1.36
N LEU A 65 9.82 7.78 2.28
CA LEU A 65 9.24 6.44 2.39
C LEU A 65 8.45 6.04 1.15
N ALA A 66 7.67 6.96 0.56
CA ALA A 66 6.91 6.70 -0.66
C ALA A 66 7.85 6.49 -1.86
N LYS A 67 8.92 7.28 -1.97
CA LYS A 67 9.96 7.11 -2.98
C LYS A 67 10.66 5.76 -2.85
N TRP A 68 11.10 5.41 -1.63
CA TRP A 68 11.68 4.09 -1.36
C TRP A 68 10.73 2.96 -1.75
N SER A 69 9.43 3.12 -1.50
CA SER A 69 8.42 2.12 -1.89
C SER A 69 8.36 1.96 -3.41
N VAL A 70 8.43 3.04 -4.19
CA VAL A 70 8.48 2.99 -5.66
C VAL A 70 9.73 2.27 -6.14
N ASP A 71 10.90 2.56 -5.56
CA ASP A 71 12.15 1.89 -5.89
C ASP A 71 12.04 0.36 -5.63
N VAL A 72 11.35 -0.05 -4.56
CA VAL A 72 11.05 -1.47 -4.28
C VAL A 72 10.09 -2.07 -5.30
N PHE A 73 9.06 -1.32 -5.73
CA PHE A 73 8.12 -1.81 -6.74
C PHE A 73 8.79 -2.03 -8.09
N ASP A 74 9.66 -1.12 -8.51
CA ASP A 74 10.50 -1.26 -9.71
C ASP A 74 11.39 -2.50 -9.61
N HIS A 75 12.04 -2.71 -8.46
CA HIS A 75 12.88 -3.88 -8.23
C HIS A 75 12.05 -5.18 -8.32
N LEU A 76 10.91 -5.26 -7.65
CA LEU A 76 10.05 -6.44 -7.67
C LEU A 76 9.47 -6.70 -9.06
N GLU A 77 9.05 -5.65 -9.80
CA GLU A 77 8.55 -5.79 -11.16
C GLU A 77 9.61 -6.35 -12.10
N ALA A 78 10.87 -5.95 -11.91
CA ALA A 78 12.00 -6.42 -12.72
C ALA A 78 12.49 -7.83 -12.34
N LYS A 79 12.49 -8.20 -11.06
CA LYS A 79 13.23 -9.35 -10.51
C LYS A 79 12.37 -10.45 -9.90
N ALA A 80 11.20 -10.11 -9.31
CA ALA A 80 10.38 -11.08 -8.62
C ALA A 80 9.71 -12.07 -9.59
N LYS A 81 9.48 -13.29 -9.12
CA LYS A 81 8.71 -14.30 -9.87
C LYS A 81 7.23 -13.90 -9.95
N ILE A 82 6.68 -13.43 -8.83
CA ILE A 82 5.33 -12.86 -8.75
C ILE A 82 5.49 -11.35 -8.82
N LYS A 83 5.12 -10.76 -9.94
CA LYS A 83 5.24 -9.32 -10.18
C LYS A 83 4.08 -8.56 -9.55
N PRO A 84 4.32 -7.37 -8.97
CA PRO A 84 3.26 -6.53 -8.39
C PRO A 84 2.30 -5.93 -9.42
N GLU A 85 2.53 -6.11 -10.71
CA GLU A 85 1.82 -5.44 -11.80
C GLU A 85 1.94 -3.91 -11.66
N TRP A 86 3.17 -3.47 -11.42
CA TRP A 86 3.49 -2.05 -11.27
C TRP A 86 3.47 -1.34 -12.63
N ASN A 87 2.62 -0.32 -12.73
CA ASN A 87 2.45 0.51 -13.92
C ASN A 87 2.80 1.95 -13.58
N GLN A 88 4.01 2.38 -13.92
CA GLN A 88 4.49 3.74 -13.71
C GLN A 88 3.98 4.66 -14.82
N VAL A 89 2.72 5.02 -14.75
CA VAL A 89 2.01 5.83 -15.75
C VAL A 89 1.99 7.32 -15.38
N GLY A 90 2.55 7.68 -14.23
CA GLY A 90 2.47 9.01 -13.66
C GLY A 90 1.15 9.30 -12.94
N SER A 91 1.08 10.51 -12.35
CA SER A 91 -0.13 11.02 -11.72
C SER A 91 -0.37 12.50 -12.01
N LEU A 92 -1.64 12.87 -12.09
CA LEU A 92 -2.13 14.24 -12.12
C LEU A 92 -2.81 14.57 -10.78
N ARG A 93 -2.42 15.69 -10.16
CA ARG A 93 -3.19 16.33 -9.10
C ARG A 93 -3.80 17.61 -9.66
N VAL A 94 -5.12 17.67 -9.69
CA VAL A 94 -5.88 18.79 -10.26
C VAL A 94 -6.36 19.67 -9.11
N ALA A 95 -5.99 20.96 -9.15
CA ALA A 95 -6.48 21.99 -8.25
C ALA A 95 -7.65 22.73 -8.90
N LEU A 96 -8.79 22.75 -8.24
CA LEU A 96 -9.97 23.49 -8.70
C LEU A 96 -10.01 24.93 -8.15
N THR A 97 -9.20 25.22 -7.12
CA THR A 97 -9.11 26.51 -6.45
C THR A 97 -7.67 26.99 -6.34
N GLU A 98 -7.46 28.31 -6.22
CA GLU A 98 -6.14 28.89 -5.97
C GLU A 98 -5.54 28.46 -4.63
N GLU A 99 -6.39 28.27 -3.61
CA GLU A 99 -5.97 27.74 -2.31
C GLU A 99 -5.35 26.35 -2.46
N LYS A 100 -6.02 25.46 -3.22
CA LYS A 100 -5.52 24.12 -3.47
C LYS A 100 -4.26 24.10 -4.32
N ALA A 101 -4.15 24.99 -5.30
CA ALA A 101 -2.92 25.16 -6.06
C ALA A 101 -1.74 25.59 -5.16
N SER A 102 -1.99 26.47 -4.21
CA SER A 102 -0.98 26.89 -3.21
C SER A 102 -0.54 25.75 -2.31
N GLU A 103 -1.49 24.91 -1.85
CA GLU A 103 -1.15 23.68 -1.08
C GLU A 103 -0.30 22.73 -1.95
N PHE A 104 -0.61 22.56 -3.23
CA PHE A 104 0.16 21.68 -4.10
C PHE A 104 1.57 22.22 -4.37
N GLU A 105 1.78 23.54 -4.37
CA GLU A 105 3.12 24.11 -4.48
C GLU A 105 3.97 23.75 -3.23
N GLU A 106 3.37 23.71 -2.05
CA GLU A 106 4.07 23.23 -0.84
C GLU A 106 4.45 21.75 -0.97
N LEU A 107 3.49 20.91 -1.39
CA LEU A 107 3.79 19.48 -1.63
C LEU A 107 4.89 19.30 -2.67
N ARG A 108 4.89 20.12 -3.73
CA ARG A 108 5.91 20.11 -4.79
C ARG A 108 7.30 20.44 -4.23
N ARG A 109 7.41 21.48 -3.40
CA ARG A 109 8.69 21.86 -2.77
C ARG A 109 9.24 20.76 -1.88
N ILE A 110 8.39 20.12 -1.06
CA ILE A 110 8.78 19.00 -0.21
C ILE A 110 9.23 17.81 -1.07
N ALA A 111 8.49 17.48 -2.13
CA ALA A 111 8.80 16.36 -3.02
C ALA A 111 10.15 16.55 -3.73
N ILE A 112 10.42 17.75 -4.27
CA ILE A 112 11.69 18.08 -4.92
C ILE A 112 12.86 17.96 -3.93
N ASN A 113 12.69 18.45 -2.70
CA ASN A 113 13.72 18.35 -1.65
C ASN A 113 14.03 16.89 -1.27
N ALA A 114 13.05 15.99 -1.41
CA ALA A 114 13.24 14.54 -1.22
C ALA A 114 13.72 13.81 -2.49
N GLY A 115 13.99 14.54 -3.58
CA GLY A 115 14.43 13.96 -4.85
C GLY A 115 13.34 13.31 -5.69
N VAL A 116 12.09 13.74 -5.54
CA VAL A 116 10.96 13.36 -6.39
C VAL A 116 10.66 14.50 -7.36
N ASN A 117 10.88 14.25 -8.66
CA ASN A 117 10.60 15.24 -9.70
C ASN A 117 9.10 15.39 -9.91
N THR A 118 8.65 16.63 -9.85
CA THR A 118 7.25 16.99 -10.10
C THR A 118 7.18 18.40 -10.66
N GLU A 119 6.24 18.66 -11.56
CA GLU A 119 6.14 19.92 -12.29
C GLU A 119 4.68 20.34 -12.52
N TRP A 120 4.47 21.64 -12.58
CA TRP A 120 3.23 22.19 -13.09
C TRP A 120 3.19 22.04 -14.62
N ILE A 121 2.08 21.53 -15.12
CA ILE A 121 1.85 21.39 -16.56
C ILE A 121 0.67 22.26 -17.00
N SER A 122 0.66 22.64 -18.29
CA SER A 122 -0.45 23.40 -18.85
C SER A 122 -1.72 22.57 -19.00
N SER A 123 -2.88 23.23 -19.10
CA SER A 123 -4.16 22.55 -19.34
C SER A 123 -4.17 21.75 -20.65
N GLU A 124 -3.47 22.23 -21.68
CA GLU A 124 -3.31 21.53 -22.96
C GLU A 124 -2.52 20.25 -22.76
N LYS A 125 -1.40 20.33 -22.03
CA LYS A 125 -0.59 19.13 -21.74
C LYS A 125 -1.35 18.13 -20.86
N ALA A 126 -2.10 18.60 -19.89
CA ALA A 126 -2.97 17.76 -19.07
C ALA A 126 -4.05 17.06 -19.91
N LYS A 127 -4.63 17.79 -20.91
CA LYS A 127 -5.62 17.25 -21.84
C LYS A 127 -5.04 16.18 -22.78
N GLU A 128 -3.78 16.34 -23.21
CA GLU A 128 -3.08 15.29 -23.97
C GLU A 128 -2.92 13.99 -23.16
N LEU A 129 -2.56 14.13 -21.88
CA LEU A 129 -2.38 12.99 -20.97
C LEU A 129 -3.72 12.35 -20.55
N TRP A 130 -4.76 13.17 -20.37
CA TRP A 130 -6.08 12.76 -19.90
C TRP A 130 -7.21 13.33 -20.80
N PRO A 131 -7.47 12.75 -21.98
CA PRO A 131 -8.40 13.28 -22.96
C PRO A 131 -9.87 13.34 -22.50
N TYR A 132 -10.21 12.61 -21.45
CA TYR A 132 -11.59 12.44 -20.96
C TYR A 132 -12.01 13.47 -19.90
N PHE A 133 -11.12 14.43 -19.55
CA PHE A 133 -11.42 15.48 -18.56
C PHE A 133 -11.20 16.87 -19.15
N ASP A 134 -12.02 17.83 -18.74
CA ASP A 134 -11.86 19.24 -19.15
C ASP A 134 -11.05 20.01 -18.11
N PHE A 135 -9.87 20.47 -18.50
CA PHE A 135 -8.95 21.22 -17.65
C PHE A 135 -9.08 22.74 -17.79
N SER A 136 -10.02 23.25 -18.61
CA SER A 136 -10.13 24.69 -18.93
C SER A 136 -10.46 25.56 -17.72
N SER A 137 -11.12 25.02 -16.72
CA SER A 137 -11.55 25.71 -15.48
C SER A 137 -10.73 25.34 -14.25
N THR A 138 -9.56 24.72 -14.42
CA THR A 138 -8.70 24.33 -13.29
C THR A 138 -7.71 25.43 -12.94
N ASN A 139 -7.34 25.55 -11.67
CA ASN A 139 -6.34 26.51 -11.17
C ASN A 139 -4.90 25.96 -11.23
N GLY A 140 -4.73 24.74 -11.71
CA GLY A 140 -3.44 24.14 -11.93
C GLY A 140 -3.47 22.61 -11.94
N VAL A 141 -2.51 22.04 -12.64
CA VAL A 141 -2.32 20.58 -12.71
C VAL A 141 -0.88 20.25 -12.37
N LEU A 142 -0.67 19.55 -11.29
CA LEU A 142 0.64 19.10 -10.86
C LEU A 142 0.87 17.66 -11.34
N TRP A 143 1.95 17.46 -12.09
CA TRP A 143 2.38 16.20 -12.67
C TRP A 143 3.50 15.56 -11.85
N CYS A 144 3.41 14.24 -11.62
CA CYS A 144 4.49 13.43 -11.08
C CYS A 144 4.66 12.17 -11.95
N GLY A 145 5.72 12.14 -12.76
CA GLY A 145 5.94 11.07 -13.76
C GLY A 145 6.34 9.72 -13.15
N THR A 146 6.81 9.70 -11.91
CA THR A 146 7.23 8.47 -11.20
C THR A 146 6.14 7.83 -10.35
N ASP A 147 4.95 8.41 -10.32
CA ASP A 147 3.75 7.83 -9.71
C ASP A 147 3.09 6.80 -10.64
N GLY A 148 2.08 6.09 -10.14
CA GLY A 148 1.34 5.13 -10.94
C GLY A 148 0.34 4.30 -10.17
N TYR A 149 0.19 3.05 -10.55
CA TYR A 149 -0.67 2.10 -9.84
C TYR A 149 -0.15 0.67 -9.95
N LEU A 150 -0.60 -0.19 -9.05
CA LEU A 150 -0.26 -1.60 -9.02
C LEU A 150 -1.46 -2.45 -8.55
N SER A 151 -1.29 -3.76 -8.57
CA SER A 151 -2.22 -4.70 -7.94
C SER A 151 -1.82 -4.93 -6.48
N PRO A 152 -2.58 -4.44 -5.48
CA PRO A 152 -2.21 -4.62 -4.07
C PRO A 152 -2.09 -6.09 -3.66
N SER A 153 -2.95 -6.96 -4.21
CA SER A 153 -2.87 -8.40 -3.95
C SER A 153 -1.61 -9.02 -4.54
N LYS A 154 -1.23 -8.63 -5.76
CA LYS A 154 0.00 -9.11 -6.41
C LYS A 154 1.25 -8.61 -5.69
N LEU A 155 1.22 -7.35 -5.21
CA LEU A 155 2.31 -6.82 -4.38
C LEU A 155 2.49 -7.64 -3.09
N ALA A 156 1.42 -7.92 -2.35
CA ALA A 156 1.50 -8.75 -1.15
C ALA A 156 2.00 -10.17 -1.46
N GLN A 157 1.55 -10.77 -2.57
CA GLN A 157 2.07 -12.07 -3.03
C GLN A 157 3.55 -12.00 -3.40
N SER A 158 3.99 -10.93 -4.06
CA SER A 158 5.40 -10.69 -4.38
C SER A 158 6.26 -10.62 -3.13
N TYR A 159 5.87 -9.78 -2.16
CA TYR A 159 6.54 -9.69 -0.86
C TYR A 159 6.61 -11.04 -0.15
N SER A 160 5.49 -11.78 -0.14
CA SER A 160 5.42 -13.11 0.49
C SER A 160 6.36 -14.12 -0.16
N ASP A 161 6.43 -14.16 -1.49
CA ASP A 161 7.31 -15.06 -2.24
C ASP A 161 8.79 -14.74 -1.99
N GLU A 162 9.15 -13.46 -2.03
CA GLU A 162 10.51 -13.01 -1.73
C GLU A 162 10.90 -13.25 -0.27
N THR A 163 9.98 -13.04 0.69
CA THR A 163 10.18 -13.38 2.11
C THR A 163 10.56 -14.86 2.28
N LYS A 164 9.81 -15.75 1.62
CA LYS A 164 10.10 -17.20 1.67
C LYS A 164 11.47 -17.55 1.06
N LYS A 165 11.85 -16.92 -0.03
CA LYS A 165 13.17 -17.13 -0.66
C LYS A 165 14.32 -16.71 0.24
N MET A 166 14.10 -15.70 1.08
CA MET A 166 15.09 -15.22 2.07
C MET A 166 15.08 -16.02 3.38
N GLY A 167 14.21 -17.02 3.53
CA GLY A 167 14.16 -17.91 4.68
C GLY A 167 13.09 -17.57 5.72
N GLY A 168 12.30 -16.52 5.54
CA GLY A 168 11.11 -16.24 6.37
C GLY A 168 9.98 -17.25 6.11
N GLU A 169 9.18 -17.53 7.13
CA GLU A 169 8.06 -18.47 7.05
C GLU A 169 6.72 -17.72 6.96
N ILE A 170 5.78 -18.27 6.20
CA ILE A 170 4.40 -17.74 6.06
C ILE A 170 3.42 -18.87 6.34
N ALA A 171 2.57 -18.68 7.34
CA ALA A 171 1.54 -19.62 7.74
C ALA A 171 0.15 -19.01 7.54
N THR A 172 -0.54 -19.46 6.51
CA THR A 172 -1.96 -19.15 6.27
C THR A 172 -2.86 -20.13 7.05
N GLY A 173 -4.15 -19.80 7.20
CA GLY A 173 -5.07 -20.60 8.04
C GLY A 173 -4.69 -20.59 9.51
N THR A 174 -3.89 -19.63 9.97
CA THR A 174 -3.35 -19.55 11.32
C THR A 174 -3.93 -18.36 12.06
N LEU A 175 -4.94 -18.62 12.87
CA LEU A 175 -5.62 -17.61 13.69
C LEU A 175 -4.89 -17.48 15.04
N VAL A 176 -4.47 -16.26 15.37
CA VAL A 176 -4.00 -15.93 16.73
C VAL A 176 -5.21 -15.76 17.62
N GLU A 177 -5.25 -16.53 18.72
CA GLU A 177 -6.34 -16.58 19.69
C GLU A 177 -6.01 -15.83 20.99
N ASP A 178 -4.71 -15.74 21.34
CA ASP A 178 -4.25 -15.07 22.54
C ASP A 178 -2.77 -14.70 22.42
N ILE A 179 -2.31 -13.75 23.25
CA ILE A 179 -0.92 -13.27 23.34
C ILE A 179 -0.43 -13.48 24.77
N PHE A 180 0.71 -14.16 24.91
CA PHE A 180 1.36 -14.35 26.20
C PHE A 180 2.38 -13.25 26.47
N SER A 181 2.35 -12.76 27.70
CA SER A 181 3.34 -11.79 28.18
C SER A 181 3.80 -12.13 29.61
N LEU A 182 5.06 -11.83 29.89
CA LEU A 182 5.66 -11.98 31.23
C LEU A 182 6.47 -10.72 31.52
N ASN A 183 6.22 -10.11 32.68
CA ASN A 183 6.92 -8.89 33.11
C ASN A 183 6.87 -7.75 32.04
N GLY A 184 5.72 -7.57 31.39
CA GLY A 184 5.53 -6.53 30.37
C GLY A 184 6.19 -6.79 29.01
N LYS A 185 6.69 -8.01 28.77
CA LYS A 185 7.28 -8.43 27.50
C LYS A 185 6.47 -9.56 26.91
N VAL A 186 6.23 -9.51 25.60
CA VAL A 186 5.65 -10.63 24.85
C VAL A 186 6.59 -11.84 24.94
N THR A 187 6.01 -13.01 25.10
CA THR A 187 6.74 -14.29 25.13
C THR A 187 6.24 -15.30 24.11
N GLY A 188 5.11 -15.02 23.47
CA GLY A 188 4.55 -15.91 22.46
C GLY A 188 3.07 -15.65 22.18
N VAL A 189 2.50 -16.49 21.34
CA VAL A 189 1.08 -16.46 20.94
C VAL A 189 0.46 -17.84 21.02
N LYS A 190 -0.83 -17.90 21.34
CA LYS A 190 -1.68 -19.06 21.16
C LYS A 190 -2.38 -18.95 19.80
N THR A 191 -2.39 -20.03 19.05
CA THR A 191 -3.07 -20.12 17.75
C THR A 191 -3.98 -21.34 17.71
N ASN A 192 -4.87 -21.40 16.72
CA ASN A 192 -5.67 -22.59 16.42
C ASN A 192 -4.81 -23.84 16.08
N LEU A 193 -3.51 -23.67 15.82
CA LEU A 193 -2.57 -24.76 15.49
C LEU A 193 -1.58 -25.08 16.61
N GLY A 194 -1.68 -24.40 17.75
CA GLY A 194 -0.81 -24.56 18.92
C GLY A 194 -0.16 -23.28 19.39
N THR A 195 0.73 -23.39 20.36
CA THR A 195 1.45 -22.26 20.96
C THR A 195 2.82 -22.09 20.32
N ILE A 196 3.24 -20.85 20.12
CA ILE A 196 4.50 -20.48 19.48
C ILE A 196 5.16 -19.39 20.31
N SER A 197 6.43 -19.56 20.65
CA SER A 197 7.23 -18.57 21.38
C SER A 197 7.78 -17.51 20.42
N CYS A 198 7.89 -16.27 20.89
CA CYS A 198 8.56 -15.19 20.18
C CYS A 198 9.13 -14.15 21.14
N ASP A 199 10.11 -13.38 20.65
CA ASP A 199 10.68 -12.24 21.36
C ASP A 199 10.01 -10.92 20.94
N ILE A 200 9.56 -10.86 19.67
CA ILE A 200 8.94 -9.68 19.06
C ILE A 200 7.65 -10.08 18.36
N LEU A 201 6.60 -9.32 18.63
CA LEU A 201 5.31 -9.47 17.96
C LEU A 201 4.94 -8.17 17.23
N ILE A 202 4.67 -8.27 15.95
CA ILE A 202 4.27 -7.13 15.11
C ILE A 202 2.80 -7.30 14.74
N ASN A 203 1.98 -6.34 15.18
CA ASN A 203 0.56 -6.30 14.85
C ASN A 203 0.36 -5.59 13.51
N ALA A 204 0.12 -6.35 12.45
CA ALA A 204 -0.23 -5.87 11.11
C ALA A 204 -1.62 -6.35 10.67
N ALA A 205 -2.53 -6.57 11.64
CA ALA A 205 -3.85 -7.18 11.43
C ALA A 205 -4.91 -6.22 10.84
N GLY A 206 -4.50 -5.07 10.29
CA GLY A 206 -5.37 -4.14 9.56
C GLY A 206 -6.61 -3.73 10.36
N ALA A 207 -7.80 -3.94 9.82
CA ALA A 207 -9.08 -3.64 10.47
C ALA A 207 -9.29 -4.39 11.81
N HIS A 208 -8.55 -5.47 12.05
CA HIS A 208 -8.62 -6.28 13.26
C HIS A 208 -7.49 -5.98 14.26
N ALA A 209 -6.65 -4.99 13.99
CA ALA A 209 -5.47 -4.70 14.81
C ALA A 209 -5.81 -4.34 16.27
N TRP A 210 -6.98 -3.73 16.52
CA TRP A 210 -7.43 -3.44 17.88
C TRP A 210 -7.72 -4.71 18.70
N HIS A 211 -8.26 -5.78 18.08
CA HIS A 211 -8.46 -7.07 18.76
C HIS A 211 -7.12 -7.69 19.20
N ILE A 212 -6.13 -7.64 18.30
CA ILE A 212 -4.78 -8.14 18.61
C ILE A 212 -4.13 -7.31 19.71
N ALA A 213 -4.29 -5.98 19.69
CA ALA A 213 -3.78 -5.12 20.75
C ALA A 213 -4.44 -5.43 22.11
N ASN A 214 -5.75 -5.64 22.14
CA ASN A 214 -6.47 -5.99 23.37
C ASN A 214 -5.99 -7.31 23.98
N MET A 215 -5.62 -8.32 23.18
CA MET A 215 -5.01 -9.56 23.68
C MET A 215 -3.70 -9.30 24.43
N ALA A 216 -2.97 -8.24 24.07
CA ALA A 216 -1.76 -7.80 24.74
C ALA A 216 -2.03 -6.80 25.88
N GLY A 217 -3.27 -6.52 26.22
CA GLY A 217 -3.67 -5.55 27.25
C GLY A 217 -3.48 -4.08 26.81
N LEU A 218 -3.39 -3.82 25.51
CA LEU A 218 -3.22 -2.48 24.93
C LEU A 218 -4.54 -2.01 24.30
N ASP A 219 -4.90 -0.75 24.58
CA ASP A 219 -6.01 -0.09 23.90
C ASP A 219 -5.50 0.65 22.65
N LEU A 220 -6.01 0.25 21.48
CA LEU A 220 -5.62 0.82 20.21
C LEU A 220 -6.86 1.42 19.51
N PRO A 221 -6.97 2.76 19.39
CA PRO A 221 -8.16 3.43 18.88
C PRO A 221 -8.25 3.35 17.35
N ILE A 222 -8.49 2.16 16.82
CA ILE A 222 -8.68 1.92 15.39
C ILE A 222 -10.15 1.65 15.12
N PHE A 223 -10.76 2.46 14.25
CA PHE A 223 -12.12 2.30 13.77
C PHE A 223 -12.10 2.08 12.26
N PRO A 224 -12.41 0.87 11.77
CA PRO A 224 -12.47 0.59 10.35
C PRO A 224 -13.61 1.38 9.69
N ILE A 225 -13.28 2.10 8.61
CA ILE A 225 -14.26 2.80 7.77
C ILE A 225 -14.22 2.17 6.39
N ARG A 226 -15.41 1.94 5.81
CA ARG A 226 -15.52 1.44 4.44
C ARG A 226 -15.43 2.62 3.48
N HIS A 227 -14.47 2.56 2.56
CA HIS A 227 -14.43 3.39 1.36
C HIS A 227 -14.97 2.61 0.18
N GLU A 228 -15.65 3.29 -0.71
CA GLU A 228 -16.23 2.67 -1.90
C GLU A 228 -15.58 3.24 -3.16
N TYR A 229 -15.49 2.42 -4.17
CA TYR A 229 -15.17 2.83 -5.52
C TYR A 229 -16.04 2.04 -6.50
N LEU A 230 -16.24 2.60 -7.68
CA LEU A 230 -16.88 1.92 -8.78
C LEU A 230 -15.87 1.64 -9.89
N VAL A 231 -16.16 0.63 -10.69
CA VAL A 231 -15.45 0.36 -11.94
C VAL A 231 -16.49 0.51 -13.05
N SER A 232 -16.20 1.37 -14.02
CA SER A 232 -17.09 1.55 -15.16
C SER A 232 -17.19 0.29 -16.03
N SER A 233 -18.22 0.21 -16.86
CA SER A 233 -18.21 -0.68 -18.01
C SER A 233 -17.06 -0.32 -18.97
N ASP A 234 -16.82 -1.16 -19.96
CA ASP A 234 -15.82 -0.92 -20.99
C ASP A 234 -16.07 0.42 -21.68
N ILE A 235 -15.01 1.17 -21.87
CA ILE A 235 -14.98 2.45 -22.59
C ILE A 235 -14.21 2.21 -23.88
N GLU A 236 -14.88 2.45 -25.00
CA GLU A 236 -14.27 2.24 -26.31
C GLU A 236 -13.00 3.10 -26.46
N ASN A 237 -11.91 2.46 -26.92
CA ASN A 237 -10.61 3.10 -27.16
C ASN A 237 -9.98 3.80 -25.94
N ILE A 238 -10.28 3.36 -24.71
CA ILE A 238 -9.58 3.89 -23.54
C ILE A 238 -8.09 3.50 -23.61
N ASN A 239 -7.24 4.48 -23.38
CA ASN A 239 -5.80 4.21 -23.23
C ASN A 239 -5.54 3.60 -21.84
N PRO A 240 -5.05 2.36 -21.72
CA PRO A 240 -4.78 1.76 -20.41
C PRO A 240 -3.61 2.42 -19.67
N ASN A 241 -2.79 3.21 -20.35
CA ASN A 241 -1.63 3.89 -19.80
C ASN A 241 -1.90 5.36 -19.43
N ILE A 242 -3.17 5.76 -19.30
CA ILE A 242 -3.47 7.10 -18.78
C ILE A 242 -2.94 7.23 -17.34
N PRO A 243 -2.40 8.40 -16.97
CA PRO A 243 -1.96 8.65 -15.60
C PRO A 243 -3.09 8.44 -14.59
N THR A 244 -2.72 8.15 -13.35
CA THR A 244 -3.71 8.26 -12.26
C THR A 244 -4.06 9.72 -12.06
N MET A 245 -5.28 10.02 -11.61
CA MET A 245 -5.71 11.40 -11.37
C MET A 245 -6.36 11.54 -10.00
N ARG A 246 -6.11 12.67 -9.33
CA ARG A 246 -6.75 13.04 -8.06
C ARG A 246 -7.26 14.46 -8.13
N ILE A 247 -8.49 14.66 -7.66
CA ILE A 247 -9.17 15.96 -7.52
C ILE A 247 -9.66 16.05 -6.09
N PRO A 248 -8.82 16.52 -5.12
CA PRO A 248 -9.15 16.45 -3.70
C PRO A 248 -10.41 17.20 -3.31
N GLU A 249 -10.68 18.37 -3.92
CA GLU A 249 -11.88 19.16 -3.61
C GLU A 249 -13.17 18.44 -4.02
N ALA A 250 -13.10 17.54 -4.99
CA ALA A 250 -14.20 16.68 -5.38
C ALA A 250 -14.19 15.32 -4.66
N SER A 251 -13.25 15.10 -3.74
CA SER A 251 -12.99 13.78 -3.12
C SER A 251 -12.89 12.67 -4.16
N LEU A 252 -12.21 12.92 -5.28
CA LEU A 252 -12.19 12.01 -6.43
C LEU A 252 -10.78 11.56 -6.77
N TYR A 253 -10.64 10.26 -6.98
CA TYR A 253 -9.47 9.67 -7.62
C TYR A 253 -9.86 8.71 -8.73
N LEU A 254 -9.04 8.65 -9.78
CA LEU A 254 -9.28 7.85 -10.98
C LEU A 254 -8.01 7.15 -11.45
N ARG A 255 -8.20 5.98 -12.06
CA ARG A 255 -7.19 5.29 -12.85
C ARG A 255 -7.82 4.38 -13.89
N ALA A 256 -7.06 4.00 -14.90
CA ALA A 256 -7.48 2.92 -15.78
C ALA A 256 -7.60 1.59 -15.01
N LYS A 257 -8.61 0.80 -15.32
CA LYS A 257 -8.79 -0.57 -14.82
C LYS A 257 -9.52 -1.40 -15.85
N ASN A 258 -8.88 -2.49 -16.31
CA ASN A 258 -9.35 -3.27 -17.45
C ASN A 258 -9.52 -2.36 -18.69
N ASN A 259 -10.69 -2.44 -19.36
CA ASN A 259 -11.04 -1.54 -20.46
C ASN A 259 -11.89 -0.34 -20.00
N GLY A 260 -11.82 0.03 -18.73
CA GLY A 260 -12.63 1.12 -18.16
C GLY A 260 -11.86 1.94 -17.15
N LEU A 261 -12.58 2.64 -16.29
CA LEU A 261 -12.05 3.49 -15.22
C LEU A 261 -12.49 2.96 -13.85
N LEU A 262 -11.56 3.00 -12.91
CA LEU A 262 -11.86 2.93 -11.49
C LEU A 262 -11.97 4.36 -10.97
N LEU A 263 -13.10 4.65 -10.30
CA LEU A 263 -13.40 5.93 -9.68
C LEU A 263 -13.73 5.70 -8.20
N GLY A 264 -13.13 6.47 -7.30
CA GLY A 264 -13.40 6.42 -5.88
C GLY A 264 -13.18 7.78 -5.22
N GLY A 265 -13.71 7.92 -3.99
CA GLY A 265 -13.63 9.16 -3.21
C GLY A 265 -13.64 8.92 -1.71
#